data_6e97b2217d3dca1791921b2ab2701a0c
#
_entry.id   6e97b2217d3dca1791921b2ab2701a0c
#
_cell.length_a   1.000
_cell.length_b   1.000
_cell.length_c   1.000
_cell.angle_alpha   90.00
_cell.angle_beta   90.00
_cell.angle_gamma   90.00
#
_symmetry.space_group_name_H-M   'P 1'
#
loop_
_entity.id
_entity.type
_entity.pdbx_description
1 polymer ?
#
loop_
_entity_poly.entity_id
_entity_poly.type
_entity_poly.pdbx_seq_one_letter_code
_entity_poly.pdbx_strand_id
1 'polypeptide(L)'
;MKIGKNSSLSLNELKGALITNEHGMEFRIHDFYINLDDATNVLVDIRGYDEEGNLEDYSSGVYLSSIKNWTIQLQRGFNND
;
A
#
# COMPACT_ATOMS: atom_id res chain seq x y z
N MET A 1 6.19 -7.06 -7.85
CA MET A 1 6.23 -7.84 -6.61
C MET A 1 4.86 -7.89 -5.99
N LYS A 2 4.51 -9.00 -5.39
CA LYS A 2 3.25 -9.13 -4.67
C LYS A 2 3.50 -9.20 -3.18
N ILE A 3 2.59 -8.62 -2.41
CA ILE A 3 2.59 -8.79 -0.96
C ILE A 3 1.95 -10.14 -0.70
N GLY A 4 2.72 -11.12 -0.30
CA GLY A 4 2.20 -12.46 -0.11
C GLY A 4 2.92 -13.19 0.99
N LYS A 5 2.60 -14.48 1.11
CA LYS A 5 3.15 -15.28 2.17
C LYS A 5 4.64 -15.34 2.04
N ASN A 6 5.50 -15.27 1.87
CA ASN A 6 6.95 -15.29 1.82
C ASN A 6 7.56 -13.91 1.62
N SER A 7 6.71 -12.89 1.61
CA SER A 7 7.22 -11.55 1.55
C SER A 7 7.67 -11.10 2.94
N SER A 8 8.80 -10.42 2.99
CA SER A 8 9.34 -9.95 4.26
C SER A 8 9.69 -8.48 4.10
N LEU A 9 8.69 -7.63 4.27
CA LEU A 9 8.82 -6.19 4.10
C LEU A 9 8.43 -5.50 5.39
N SER A 10 9.18 -4.48 5.76
CA SER A 10 8.79 -3.66 6.90
C SER A 10 7.72 -2.67 6.46
N LEU A 11 6.98 -2.15 7.44
CA LEU A 11 5.97 -1.13 7.14
C LEU A 11 6.62 0.12 6.56
N ASN A 12 7.82 0.44 6.99
CA ASN A 12 8.55 1.58 6.45
C ASN A 12 8.81 1.44 4.96
N GLU A 13 9.12 0.23 4.53
CA GLU A 13 9.37 -0.03 3.11
C GLU A 13 8.11 0.10 2.29
N LEU A 14 6.97 -0.16 2.90
CA LEU A 14 5.70 -0.09 2.19
C LEU A 14 5.15 1.32 2.07
N LYS A 15 5.58 2.24 2.94
CA LYS A 15 5.06 3.62 2.84
C LYS A 15 5.54 4.25 1.55
N GLY A 16 4.62 4.86 0.84
CA GLY A 16 4.91 5.48 -0.44
C GLY A 16 4.90 4.51 -1.61
N ALA A 17 4.71 3.23 -1.35
CA ALA A 17 4.71 2.24 -2.42
C ALA A 17 3.49 2.41 -3.31
N LEU A 18 3.67 2.09 -4.58
CA LEU A 18 2.57 2.04 -5.54
C LEU A 18 1.98 0.64 -5.51
N ILE A 19 0.69 0.53 -5.28
CA ILE A 19 0.01 -0.76 -5.29
C ILE A 19 -1.04 -0.76 -6.40
N THR A 20 -1.22 -1.92 -7.01
CA THR A 20 -2.17 -2.06 -8.11
C THR A 20 -3.07 -3.24 -7.78
N ASN A 21 -4.38 -3.01 -7.79
CA ASN A 21 -5.32 -4.06 -7.47
C ASN A 21 -5.56 -4.96 -8.68
N GLU A 22 -6.44 -5.93 -8.50
CA GLU A 22 -6.70 -6.91 -9.55
C GLU A 22 -7.42 -6.32 -10.75
N HIS A 23 -7.97 -5.13 -10.61
CA HIS A 23 -8.64 -4.42 -11.71
C HIS A 23 -7.71 -3.42 -12.40
N GLY A 24 -6.45 -3.37 -12.01
CA GLY A 24 -5.49 -2.46 -12.60
C GLY A 24 -5.52 -1.05 -12.03
N MET A 25 -6.28 -0.83 -10.98
CA MET A 25 -6.34 0.49 -10.35
C MET A 25 -5.14 0.69 -9.44
N GLU A 26 -4.58 1.88 -9.48
CA GLU A 26 -3.35 2.19 -8.76
C GLU A 26 -3.62 3.10 -7.58
N PHE A 27 -2.91 2.84 -6.50
CA PHE A 27 -3.00 3.62 -5.27
C PHE A 27 -1.62 3.76 -4.66
N ARG A 28 -1.44 4.81 -3.86
CA ARG A 28 -0.23 4.97 -3.05
C ARG A 28 -0.54 4.67 -1.61
N ILE A 29 0.34 3.96 -0.95
CA ILE A 29 0.21 3.72 0.49
C ILE A 29 0.70 4.96 1.21
N HIS A 30 -0.19 5.56 2.01
CA HIS A 30 0.11 6.79 2.71
C HIS A 30 0.58 6.52 4.14
N ASP A 31 -0.12 5.65 4.85
CA ASP A 31 0.22 5.38 6.25
C ASP A 31 -0.39 4.06 6.70
N PHE A 32 -0.10 3.71 7.94
CA PHE A 32 -0.59 2.48 8.55
C PHE A 32 -1.11 2.78 9.95
N TYR A 33 -2.14 2.05 10.34
CA TYR A 33 -2.70 2.17 11.67
C TYR A 33 -2.93 0.77 12.24
N ILE A 34 -2.55 0.58 13.49
CA ILE A 34 -2.69 -0.71 14.16
C ILE A 34 -3.79 -0.60 15.19
N ASN A 35 -4.75 -1.51 15.11
CA ASN A 35 -5.79 -1.61 16.11
C ASN A 35 -5.23 -2.35 17.32
N LEU A 36 -5.12 -1.69 18.44
CA LEU A 36 -4.52 -2.30 19.63
C LEU A 36 -5.36 -3.43 20.21
N ASP A 37 -6.66 -3.43 19.93
CA ASP A 37 -7.52 -4.53 20.37
C ASP A 37 -7.38 -5.75 19.49
N ASP A 38 -6.87 -5.57 18.29
CA ASP A 38 -6.66 -6.68 17.36
C ASP A 38 -5.43 -6.34 16.51
N ALA A 39 -4.28 -6.59 17.10
CA ALA A 39 -3.01 -6.21 16.47
C ALA A 39 -2.70 -7.02 15.22
N THR A 40 -3.51 -8.05 14.92
CA THR A 40 -3.33 -8.78 13.67
C THR A 40 -3.92 -8.04 12.49
N ASN A 41 -4.72 -7.01 12.74
CA ASN A 41 -5.33 -6.23 11.68
C ASN A 41 -4.64 -4.88 11.56
N VAL A 42 -3.88 -4.72 10.49
CA VAL A 42 -3.24 -3.45 10.18
C VAL A 42 -4.10 -2.76 9.13
N LEU A 43 -4.52 -1.55 9.42
CA LEU A 43 -5.27 -0.75 8.47
C LEU A 43 -4.30 0.06 7.64
N VAL A 44 -4.42 -0.06 6.33
CA VAL A 44 -3.55 0.64 5.39
C VAL A 44 -4.32 1.82 4.83
N ASP A 45 -3.70 2.98 4.92
CA ASP A 45 -4.28 4.22 4.42
C ASP A 45 -3.76 4.43 3.01
N ILE A 46 -4.64 4.37 2.02
CA ILE A 46 -4.24 4.46 0.62
C ILE A 46 -4.91 5.64 -0.05
N ARG A 47 -4.24 6.19 -1.05
CA ARG A 47 -4.75 7.30 -1.84
C ARG A 47 -4.71 6.93 -3.31
N GLY A 48 -5.80 7.21 -4.01
CA GLY A 48 -5.87 6.98 -5.44
C GLY A 48 -5.42 8.19 -6.23
N TYR A 49 -5.61 8.13 -7.53
CA TYR A 49 -5.29 9.22 -8.44
C TYR A 49 -6.57 9.73 -9.09
N ASP A 50 -6.62 11.04 -9.30
CA ASP A 50 -7.78 11.64 -9.95
C ASP A 50 -7.64 11.49 -11.47
N GLU A 51 -8.59 12.05 -12.20
CA GLU A 51 -8.64 11.92 -13.66
C GLU A 51 -7.45 12.59 -14.34
N GLU A 52 -6.83 13.52 -13.66
CA GLU A 52 -5.68 14.24 -14.20
C GLU A 52 -4.35 13.60 -13.81
N GLY A 53 -4.41 12.50 -13.08
CA GLY A 53 -3.20 11.81 -12.65
C GLY A 53 -2.57 12.36 -11.40
N ASN A 54 -3.28 13.21 -10.67
CA ASN A 54 -2.77 13.78 -9.43
C ASN A 54 -3.23 12.93 -8.24
N LEU A 55 -2.37 12.81 -7.25
CA LEU A 55 -2.70 12.07 -6.05
C LEU A 55 -3.81 12.79 -5.29
N GLU A 56 -4.83 12.04 -4.89
CA GLU A 56 -5.98 12.62 -4.20
C GLU A 56 -5.63 13.04 -2.79
N ASP A 57 -6.38 14.03 -2.27
CA ASP A 57 -6.14 14.58 -0.95
C ASP A 57 -6.69 13.72 0.17
N TYR A 58 -7.59 12.81 -0.15
CA TYR A 58 -8.25 12.00 0.87
C TYR A 58 -7.79 10.56 0.74
N SER A 59 -7.91 9.84 1.84
CA SER A 59 -7.45 8.48 1.94
C SER A 59 -8.62 7.54 2.16
N SER A 60 -8.43 6.31 1.76
CA SER A 60 -9.35 5.22 2.08
C SER A 60 -8.60 4.19 2.90
N GLY A 61 -9.30 3.56 3.84
CA GLY A 61 -8.67 2.55 4.67
C GLY A 61 -9.00 1.16 4.17
N VAL A 62 -7.99 0.33 4.04
CA VAL A 62 -8.17 -1.09 3.71
C VAL A 62 -7.28 -1.91 4.64
N TYR A 63 -7.71 -3.13 4.93
CA TYR A 63 -6.88 -4.00 5.77
C TYR A 63 -5.72 -4.55 4.95
N LEU A 64 -4.58 -4.67 5.60
CA LEU A 64 -3.39 -5.20 4.95
C LEU A 64 -3.67 -6.59 4.36
N SER A 65 -4.44 -7.40 5.05
CA SER A 65 -4.80 -8.72 4.56
C SER A 65 -5.57 -8.67 3.25
N SER A 66 -6.26 -7.58 2.99
CA SER A 66 -7.04 -7.44 1.75
C SER A 66 -6.15 -7.14 0.55
N ILE A 67 -4.99 -6.55 0.78
CA ILE A 67 -4.11 -6.15 -0.33
C ILE A 67 -2.96 -7.12 -0.55
N LYS A 68 -2.93 -8.23 0.18
CA LYS A 68 -1.79 -9.14 0.10
C LYS A 68 -1.59 -9.74 -1.29
N ASN A 69 -2.63 -9.77 -2.10
CA ASN A 69 -2.54 -10.31 -3.47
C ASN A 69 -2.37 -9.23 -4.52
N TRP A 70 -2.33 -7.98 -4.11
CA TRP A 70 -2.12 -6.87 -5.05
C TRP A 70 -0.65 -6.80 -5.43
N THR A 71 -0.38 -6.25 -6.59
CA THR A 71 0.98 -6.01 -7.03
C THR A 71 1.53 -4.79 -6.32
N ILE A 72 2.78 -4.86 -5.86
CA ILE A 72 3.38 -3.74 -5.17
C ILE A 72 4.69 -3.36 -5.85
N GLN A 73 4.89 -2.06 -5.99
CA GLN A 73 6.14 -1.49 -6.49
C GLN A 73 6.68 -0.57 -5.40
N LEU A 74 7.78 -0.96 -4.80
CA LEU A 74 8.37 -0.18 -3.72
C LEU A 74 8.94 1.12 -4.25
N GLN A 75 8.83 2.17 -3.43
CA GLN A 75 9.45 3.44 -3.74
C GLN A 75 10.89 3.38 -3.27
N ARG A 76 11.81 3.23 -4.24
CA ARG A 76 13.20 3.11 -3.86
C ARG A 76 13.94 4.34 -4.24
N GLY A 77 14.05 5.18 -3.83
CA GLY A 77 14.86 6.22 -4.27
C GLY A 77 15.79 5.80 -5.38
N PHE A 78 16.45 5.99 -5.81
CA PHE A 78 17.32 5.70 -6.77
C PHE A 78 18.20 4.58 -6.68
N ASN A 79 18.33 4.19 -6.65
CA ASN A 79 18.93 3.24 -6.56
C ASN A 79 18.91 2.27 -6.69
N ASN A 80 19.08 2.26 -6.94
CA ASN A 80 19.28 1.50 -7.11
C ASN A 80 19.24 0.72 -7.28
N ASP A 81 19.34 0.72 -7.54
CA ASP A 81 19.45 -0.04 -7.82
C ASP A 81 19.53 -0.44 -8.13
#